data_6e6633242077a4f1b783feaf6d9f41be
#
_entry.id   6e6633242077a4f1b783feaf6d9f41be
#
_cell.length_a   1.000
_cell.length_b   1.000
_cell.length_c   1.000
_cell.angle_alpha   90.00
_cell.angle_beta   90.00
_cell.angle_gamma   90.00
#
_symmetry.space_group_name_H-M   'P 1'
#
loop_
_entity.id
_entity.type
_entity.pdbx_description
1 polymer ?
#
loop_
_entity_poly.entity_id
_entity_poly.type
_entity_poly.pdbx_seq_one_letter_code
_entity_poly.pdbx_strand_id
1 'polypeptide(L)'
;MRTLSKELIGELTSFLDCQSEHLERMLGFLDTLREALIRRNPTVLQEMQEHLLQESKVRQSLDQSLENLKEKIGRQLGCSAQEVCLSLVCRAAGTAVEQAIVARQRHLAEQVIRVQQQHQGTELLVRECARLNQRYLEALTGQREKGTTYDSRGRSARSAQAGLLSVAL
;
A
#
# COMPACT_ATOMS: atom_id res chain seq x y z
N MET A 1 7.73 -21.40 34.11
CA MET A 1 7.41 -20.63 32.89
C MET A 1 7.17 -19.19 33.31
N ARG A 2 7.84 -18.24 32.66
CA ARG A 2 7.59 -16.82 32.93
C ARG A 2 6.27 -16.43 32.28
N THR A 3 5.37 -15.81 33.04
CA THR A 3 4.07 -15.34 32.54
C THR A 3 4.18 -13.86 32.17
N LEU A 4 3.46 -13.46 31.11
CA LEU A 4 3.36 -12.05 30.74
C LEU A 4 2.49 -11.27 31.74
N SER A 5 2.90 -10.03 32.02
CA SER A 5 2.10 -9.14 32.87
C SER A 5 0.80 -8.74 32.14
N LYS A 6 -0.25 -8.47 32.91
CA LYS A 6 -1.53 -7.97 32.34
C LYS A 6 -1.35 -6.68 31.57
N GLU A 7 -0.42 -5.84 32.00
CA GLU A 7 -0.09 -4.57 31.35
C GLU A 7 0.47 -4.77 29.94
N LEU A 8 1.47 -5.66 29.78
CA LEU A 8 2.03 -5.98 28.46
C LEU A 8 1.03 -6.67 27.53
N ILE A 9 0.13 -7.48 28.08
CA ILE A 9 -0.97 -8.05 27.31
C ILE A 9 -1.91 -6.94 26.81
N GLY A 10 -2.21 -5.96 27.66
CA GLY A 10 -2.98 -4.79 27.30
C GLY A 10 -2.30 -3.93 26.22
N GLU A 11 -1.00 -3.68 26.35
CA GLU A 11 -0.22 -2.97 25.32
C GLU A 11 -0.24 -3.72 23.97
N LEU A 12 -0.07 -5.04 24.00
CA LEU A 12 -0.11 -5.87 22.80
C LEU A 12 -1.49 -5.84 22.11
N THR A 13 -2.56 -5.98 22.89
CA THR A 13 -3.93 -5.95 22.32
C THR A 13 -4.24 -4.58 21.73
N SER A 14 -3.87 -3.50 22.42
CA SER A 14 -4.01 -2.13 21.90
C SER A 14 -3.21 -1.91 20.63
N PHE A 15 -1.98 -2.43 20.55
CA PHE A 15 -1.16 -2.37 19.35
C PHE A 15 -1.83 -3.10 18.17
N LEU A 16 -2.37 -4.31 18.39
CA LEU A 16 -3.07 -5.07 17.34
C LEU A 16 -4.34 -4.33 16.87
N ASP A 17 -5.08 -3.69 17.77
CA ASP A 17 -6.26 -2.90 17.44
C ASP A 17 -5.87 -1.65 16.62
N CYS A 18 -4.79 -0.92 16.99
CA CYS A 18 -4.26 0.19 16.20
C CYS A 18 -3.79 -0.24 14.79
N GLN A 19 -3.17 -1.42 14.67
CA GLN A 19 -2.81 -1.98 13.36
C GLN A 19 -4.05 -2.26 12.50
N SER A 20 -5.11 -2.81 13.08
CA SER A 20 -6.38 -3.06 12.40
C SER A 20 -7.01 -1.77 11.88
N GLU A 21 -7.06 -0.74 12.71
CA GLU A 21 -7.56 0.58 12.31
C GLU A 21 -6.73 1.21 11.19
N HIS A 22 -5.40 1.06 11.23
CA HIS A 22 -4.53 1.54 10.14
C HIS A 22 -4.83 0.82 8.82
N LEU A 23 -4.99 -0.51 8.84
CA LEU A 23 -5.34 -1.29 7.65
C LEU A 23 -6.73 -0.92 7.10
N GLU A 24 -7.71 -0.64 7.95
CA GLU A 24 -9.04 -0.16 7.53
C GLU A 24 -8.95 1.20 6.84
N ARG A 25 -8.17 2.14 7.40
CA ARG A 25 -7.92 3.43 6.74
C ARG A 25 -7.23 3.25 5.39
N MET A 26 -6.26 2.35 5.28
CA MET A 26 -5.60 2.03 4.01
C MET A 26 -6.57 1.46 2.97
N LEU A 27 -7.50 0.60 3.37
CA LEU A 27 -8.56 0.11 2.48
C LEU A 27 -9.44 1.26 1.96
N GLY A 28 -9.93 2.12 2.85
CA GLY A 28 -10.70 3.30 2.47
C GLY A 28 -9.93 4.26 1.56
N PHE A 29 -8.64 4.43 1.81
CA PHE A 29 -7.75 5.21 0.95
C PHE A 29 -7.65 4.63 -0.47
N LEU A 30 -7.43 3.31 -0.60
CA LEU A 30 -7.33 2.64 -1.89
C LEU A 30 -8.65 2.71 -2.68
N ASP A 31 -9.80 2.60 -2.01
CA ASP A 31 -11.11 2.76 -2.64
C ASP A 31 -11.32 4.19 -3.16
N THR A 32 -10.99 5.20 -2.36
CA THR A 32 -11.09 6.62 -2.77
C THR A 32 -10.15 6.92 -3.94
N LEU A 33 -8.92 6.42 -3.89
CA LEU A 33 -7.94 6.58 -4.97
C LEU A 33 -8.46 5.96 -6.27
N ARG A 34 -9.00 4.76 -6.21
CA ARG A 34 -9.58 4.06 -7.35
C ARG A 34 -10.74 4.84 -7.98
N GLU A 35 -11.64 5.35 -7.13
CA GLU A 35 -12.77 6.17 -7.59
C GLU A 35 -12.30 7.48 -8.23
N ALA A 36 -11.34 8.17 -7.63
CA ALA A 36 -10.75 9.40 -8.16
C ALA A 36 -10.08 9.18 -9.53
N LEU A 37 -9.37 8.05 -9.72
CA LEU A 37 -8.78 7.67 -10.99
C LEU A 37 -9.84 7.41 -12.06
N ILE A 38 -10.89 6.68 -11.74
CA ILE A 38 -11.99 6.37 -12.66
C ILE A 38 -12.72 7.65 -13.08
N ARG A 39 -12.99 8.54 -12.13
CA ARG A 39 -13.68 9.82 -12.36
C ARG A 39 -12.77 10.91 -12.91
N ARG A 40 -11.46 10.66 -13.03
CA ARG A 40 -10.46 11.64 -13.47
C ARG A 40 -10.52 12.93 -12.64
N ASN A 41 -10.61 12.82 -11.33
CA ASN A 41 -10.69 13.97 -10.43
C ASN A 41 -9.29 14.35 -9.91
N PRO A 42 -8.63 15.37 -10.49
CA PRO A 42 -7.26 15.74 -10.12
C PRO A 42 -7.17 16.33 -8.71
N THR A 43 -8.21 17.01 -8.25
CA THR A 43 -8.23 17.62 -6.91
C THR A 43 -8.14 16.56 -5.83
N VAL A 44 -8.97 15.52 -5.92
CA VAL A 44 -8.94 14.40 -4.98
C VAL A 44 -7.61 13.66 -5.05
N LEU A 45 -7.03 13.48 -6.25
CA LEU A 45 -5.72 12.85 -6.38
C LEU A 45 -4.60 13.64 -5.69
N GLN A 46 -4.68 14.96 -5.72
CA GLN A 46 -3.72 15.82 -5.02
C GLN A 46 -3.89 15.75 -3.49
N GLU A 47 -5.11 15.80 -2.99
CA GLU A 47 -5.42 15.63 -1.56
C GLU A 47 -4.91 14.27 -1.05
N MET A 48 -5.01 13.23 -1.86
CA MET A 48 -4.55 11.90 -1.51
C MET A 48 -3.04 11.79 -1.34
N GLN A 49 -2.23 12.63 -2.00
CA GLN A 49 -0.78 12.67 -1.77
C GLN A 49 -0.45 13.09 -0.34
N GLU A 50 -1.17 14.07 0.20
CA GLU A 50 -0.99 14.54 1.58
C GLU A 50 -1.39 13.45 2.57
N HIS A 51 -2.51 12.77 2.32
CA HIS A 51 -2.95 11.63 3.13
C HIS A 51 -1.92 10.49 3.13
N LEU A 52 -1.33 10.18 1.99
CA LEU A 52 -0.31 9.13 1.87
C LEU A 52 0.92 9.44 2.73
N LEU A 53 1.34 10.70 2.76
CA LEU A 53 2.46 11.15 3.61
C LEU A 53 2.13 11.02 5.10
N GLN A 54 0.90 11.31 5.50
CA GLN A 54 0.44 11.14 6.88
C GLN A 54 0.39 9.67 7.28
N GLU A 55 -0.20 8.81 6.45
CA GLU A 55 -0.27 7.36 6.71
C GLU A 55 1.11 6.71 6.75
N SER A 56 2.07 7.21 5.97
CA SER A 56 3.48 6.77 6.05
C SER A 56 4.10 7.06 7.42
N LYS A 57 3.81 8.22 8.02
CA LYS A 57 4.27 8.56 9.38
C LYS A 57 3.60 7.69 10.45
N VAL A 58 2.30 7.41 10.29
CA VAL A 58 1.57 6.50 11.19
C VAL A 58 2.20 5.11 11.13
N ARG A 59 2.50 4.60 9.94
CA ARG A 59 3.17 3.30 9.79
C ARG A 59 4.53 3.28 10.48
N GLN A 60 5.34 4.31 10.30
CA GLN A 60 6.65 4.40 10.96
C GLN A 60 6.51 4.39 12.50
N SER A 61 5.52 5.08 13.04
CA SER A 61 5.21 5.08 14.47
C SER A 61 4.77 3.70 14.97
N LEU A 62 3.97 2.98 14.18
CA LEU A 62 3.55 1.61 14.50
C LEU A 62 4.72 0.63 14.47
N ASP A 63 5.61 0.73 13.48
CA ASP A 63 6.82 -0.10 13.40
C ASP A 63 7.73 0.12 14.63
N GLN A 64 7.89 1.38 15.05
CA GLN A 64 8.66 1.72 16.24
C GLN A 64 8.00 1.21 17.53
N SER A 65 6.67 1.29 17.61
CA SER A 65 5.90 0.75 18.74
C SER A 65 6.02 -0.77 18.83
N LEU A 66 6.05 -1.46 17.69
CA LEU A 66 6.25 -2.92 17.63
C LEU A 66 7.63 -3.30 18.17
N GLU A 67 8.69 -2.62 17.76
CA GLU A 67 10.05 -2.91 18.24
C GLU A 67 10.16 -2.66 19.77
N ASN A 68 9.62 -1.55 20.26
CA ASN A 68 9.58 -1.28 21.70
C ASN A 68 8.80 -2.36 22.48
N LEU A 69 7.68 -2.83 21.92
CA LEU A 69 6.86 -3.88 22.52
C LEU A 69 7.61 -5.22 22.54
N LYS A 70 8.29 -5.58 21.45
CA LYS A 70 9.14 -6.78 21.39
C LYS A 70 10.27 -6.74 22.44
N GLU A 71 10.92 -5.60 22.62
CA GLU A 71 11.95 -5.44 23.64
C GLU A 71 11.40 -5.63 25.05
N LYS A 72 10.24 -5.03 25.36
CA LYS A 72 9.60 -5.18 26.68
C LYS A 72 9.24 -6.64 26.95
N ILE A 73 8.62 -7.31 25.96
CA ILE A 73 8.24 -8.72 26.06
C ILE A 73 9.50 -9.61 26.21
N GLY A 74 10.51 -9.37 25.38
CA GLY A 74 11.78 -10.10 25.44
C GLY A 74 12.45 -10.00 26.81
N ARG A 75 12.53 -8.80 27.38
CA ARG A 75 13.07 -8.59 28.75
C ARG A 75 12.28 -9.38 29.80
N GLN A 76 10.95 -9.42 29.70
CA GLN A 76 10.13 -10.14 30.67
C GLN A 76 10.24 -11.67 30.52
N LEU A 77 10.32 -12.16 29.31
CA LEU A 77 10.45 -13.60 29.02
C LEU A 77 11.90 -14.10 29.12
N GLY A 78 12.89 -13.19 29.11
CA GLY A 78 14.32 -13.51 29.16
C GLY A 78 14.86 -14.02 27.85
N CYS A 79 14.35 -13.50 26.73
CA CYS A 79 14.80 -13.78 25.36
C CYS A 79 15.11 -12.48 24.61
N SER A 80 15.78 -12.57 23.47
CA SER A 80 16.03 -11.39 22.63
C SER A 80 14.76 -10.90 21.96
N ALA A 81 14.70 -9.60 21.60
CA ALA A 81 13.54 -9.03 20.88
C ALA A 81 13.28 -9.73 19.53
N GLN A 82 14.34 -10.27 18.90
CA GLN A 82 14.24 -11.00 17.64
C GLN A 82 13.59 -12.38 17.78
N GLU A 83 13.68 -12.99 18.96
CA GLU A 83 13.07 -14.29 19.27
C GLU A 83 11.62 -14.17 19.69
N VAL A 84 11.15 -12.94 19.98
CA VAL A 84 9.75 -12.70 20.33
C VAL A 84 8.87 -12.94 19.11
N CYS A 85 8.11 -14.01 19.15
CA CYS A 85 7.10 -14.35 18.18
C CYS A 85 5.74 -14.54 18.87
N LEU A 86 4.68 -14.42 18.10
CA LEU A 86 3.33 -14.48 18.62
C LEU A 86 3.02 -15.81 19.34
N SER A 87 3.57 -16.92 18.85
CA SER A 87 3.42 -18.24 19.47
C SER A 87 4.06 -18.30 20.86
N LEU A 88 5.19 -17.60 21.06
CA LEU A 88 5.84 -17.49 22.38
C LEU A 88 4.97 -16.68 23.34
N VAL A 89 4.43 -15.58 22.85
CA VAL A 89 3.53 -14.69 23.61
C VAL A 89 2.25 -15.43 24.01
N CYS A 90 1.62 -16.15 23.10
CA CYS A 90 0.42 -16.94 23.38
C CYS A 90 0.66 -17.98 24.48
N ARG A 91 1.78 -18.73 24.41
CA ARG A 91 2.15 -19.70 25.47
C ARG A 91 2.35 -19.06 26.84
N ALA A 92 2.86 -17.83 26.88
CA ALA A 92 3.14 -17.11 28.12
C ALA A 92 1.91 -16.38 28.70
N ALA A 93 0.89 -16.11 27.87
CA ALA A 93 -0.28 -15.31 28.25
C ALA A 93 -1.44 -16.11 28.89
N GLY A 94 -1.50 -17.41 28.66
CA GLY A 94 -2.59 -18.28 29.14
C GLY A 94 -3.79 -18.35 28.17
N THR A 95 -4.56 -19.43 28.30
CA THR A 95 -5.54 -19.91 27.28
C THR A 95 -6.61 -18.90 26.88
N ALA A 96 -7.15 -18.13 27.82
CA ALA A 96 -8.21 -17.14 27.53
C ALA A 96 -7.68 -15.94 26.72
N VAL A 97 -6.48 -15.48 27.06
CA VAL A 97 -5.81 -14.37 26.38
C VAL A 97 -5.29 -14.82 25.01
N GLU A 98 -4.79 -16.05 24.93
CA GLU A 98 -4.35 -16.66 23.68
C GLU A 98 -5.45 -16.63 22.62
N GLN A 99 -6.67 -17.05 22.94
CA GLN A 99 -7.81 -17.04 22.02
C GLN A 99 -8.10 -15.63 21.49
N ALA A 100 -8.05 -14.62 22.37
CA ALA A 100 -8.30 -13.23 21.97
C ALA A 100 -7.20 -12.69 21.04
N ILE A 101 -5.92 -13.02 21.30
CA ILE A 101 -4.80 -12.63 20.47
C ILE A 101 -4.86 -13.32 19.09
N VAL A 102 -5.13 -14.62 19.08
CA VAL A 102 -5.25 -15.40 17.83
C VAL A 102 -6.42 -14.90 16.96
N ALA A 103 -7.54 -14.53 17.57
CA ALA A 103 -8.67 -13.96 16.84
C ALA A 103 -8.29 -12.63 16.15
N ARG A 104 -7.60 -11.72 16.88
CA ARG A 104 -7.09 -10.46 16.32
C ARG A 104 -6.06 -10.69 15.21
N GLN A 105 -5.15 -11.63 15.42
CA GLN A 105 -4.17 -11.98 14.40
C GLN A 105 -4.83 -12.48 13.11
N ARG A 106 -5.86 -13.33 13.23
CA ARG A 106 -6.60 -13.82 12.06
C ARG A 106 -7.29 -12.68 11.33
N HIS A 107 -7.94 -11.79 12.07
CA HIS A 107 -8.58 -10.62 11.50
C HIS A 107 -7.57 -9.70 10.76
N LEU A 108 -6.42 -9.42 11.39
CA LEU A 108 -5.34 -8.66 10.75
C LEU A 108 -4.83 -9.34 9.47
N ALA A 109 -4.64 -10.66 9.48
CA ALA A 109 -4.20 -11.40 8.30
C ALA A 109 -5.21 -11.27 7.14
N GLU A 110 -6.51 -11.34 7.43
CA GLU A 110 -7.57 -11.13 6.44
C GLU A 110 -7.55 -9.69 5.89
N GLN A 111 -7.37 -8.68 6.75
CA GLN A 111 -7.25 -7.28 6.32
C GLN A 111 -6.01 -7.07 5.43
N VAL A 112 -4.86 -7.64 5.78
CA VAL A 112 -3.63 -7.55 4.97
C VAL A 112 -3.86 -8.13 3.58
N ILE A 113 -4.52 -9.29 3.47
CA ILE A 113 -4.84 -9.91 2.18
C ILE A 113 -5.73 -8.96 1.35
N ARG A 114 -6.75 -8.36 1.97
CA ARG A 114 -7.63 -7.39 1.28
C ARG A 114 -6.87 -6.17 0.80
N VAL A 115 -6.01 -5.58 1.64
CA VAL A 115 -5.16 -4.44 1.26
C VAL A 115 -4.27 -4.80 0.08
N GLN A 116 -3.61 -5.95 0.10
CA GLN A 116 -2.76 -6.42 -0.99
C GLN A 116 -3.54 -6.58 -2.31
N GLN A 117 -4.72 -7.19 -2.27
CA GLN A 117 -5.56 -7.37 -3.45
C GLN A 117 -6.03 -6.03 -4.04
N GLN A 118 -6.50 -5.11 -3.19
CA GLN A 118 -6.91 -3.78 -3.63
C GLN A 118 -5.74 -2.95 -4.14
N HIS A 119 -4.58 -3.04 -3.49
CA HIS A 119 -3.37 -2.35 -3.94
C HIS A 119 -2.95 -2.82 -5.34
N GLN A 120 -2.90 -4.13 -5.58
CA GLN A 120 -2.57 -4.69 -6.89
C GLN A 120 -3.56 -4.24 -7.98
N GLY A 121 -4.85 -4.25 -7.67
CA GLY A 121 -5.89 -3.77 -8.60
C GLY A 121 -5.76 -2.27 -8.91
N THR A 122 -5.45 -1.47 -7.89
CA THR A 122 -5.26 -0.03 -8.04
C THR A 122 -3.98 0.29 -8.82
N GLU A 123 -2.88 -0.42 -8.56
CA GLU A 123 -1.63 -0.29 -9.29
C GLU A 123 -1.82 -0.57 -10.80
N LEU A 124 -2.55 -1.63 -11.13
CA LEU A 124 -2.88 -1.96 -12.52
C LEU A 124 -3.69 -0.82 -13.17
N LEU A 125 -4.70 -0.29 -12.46
CA LEU A 125 -5.50 0.83 -12.95
C LEU A 125 -4.65 2.08 -13.20
N VAL A 126 -3.75 2.44 -12.28
CA VAL A 126 -2.83 3.58 -12.43
C VAL A 126 -1.96 3.42 -13.67
N ARG A 127 -1.37 2.23 -13.87
CA ARG A 127 -0.54 1.92 -15.05
C ARG A 127 -1.34 2.06 -16.36
N GLU A 128 -2.56 1.56 -16.39
CA GLU A 128 -3.41 1.67 -17.60
C GLU A 128 -3.82 3.13 -17.86
N CYS A 129 -4.17 3.91 -16.83
CA CYS A 129 -4.45 5.34 -16.98
C CYS A 129 -3.23 6.10 -17.50
N ALA A 130 -2.04 5.85 -16.97
CA ALA A 130 -0.80 6.46 -17.43
C ALA A 130 -0.53 6.12 -18.91
N ARG A 131 -0.69 4.85 -19.30
CA ARG A 131 -0.53 4.40 -20.69
C ARG A 131 -1.52 5.06 -21.64
N LEU A 132 -2.78 5.19 -21.25
CA LEU A 132 -3.79 5.88 -22.04
C LEU A 132 -3.44 7.38 -22.19
N ASN A 133 -3.08 8.05 -21.11
CA ASN A 133 -2.69 9.47 -21.14
C ASN A 133 -1.48 9.68 -22.06
N GLN A 134 -0.48 8.82 -22.02
CA GLN A 134 0.67 8.89 -22.91
C GLN A 134 0.23 8.76 -24.38
N ARG A 135 -0.62 7.79 -24.72
CA ARG A 135 -1.15 7.64 -26.08
C ARG A 135 -1.94 8.86 -26.54
N TYR A 136 -2.73 9.47 -25.67
CA TYR A 136 -3.43 10.71 -25.99
C TYR A 136 -2.46 11.85 -26.28
N LEU A 137 -1.42 12.02 -25.45
CA LEU A 137 -0.38 13.04 -25.66
C LEU A 137 0.36 12.79 -26.99
N GLU A 138 0.76 11.57 -27.27
CA GLU A 138 1.39 11.19 -28.55
C GLU A 138 0.48 11.51 -29.76
N ALA A 139 -0.82 11.23 -29.65
CA ALA A 139 -1.79 11.55 -30.68
C ALA A 139 -1.97 13.06 -30.88
N LEU A 140 -1.99 13.85 -29.78
CA LEU A 140 -2.15 15.31 -29.82
C LEU A 140 -0.89 16.03 -30.32
N THR A 141 0.30 15.55 -29.89
CA THR A 141 1.58 16.19 -30.24
C THR A 141 2.16 15.71 -31.59
N GLY A 142 1.54 14.69 -32.19
CA GLY A 142 2.06 14.07 -33.40
C GLY A 142 3.35 13.27 -33.17
N GLN A 143 3.80 13.13 -31.94
CA GLN A 143 4.95 12.31 -31.56
C GLN A 143 4.53 10.83 -31.47
N ARG A 144 4.05 10.26 -32.55
CA ARG A 144 4.05 8.78 -32.63
C ARG A 144 5.51 8.34 -32.61
N GLU A 145 5.81 7.35 -31.76
CA GLU A 145 7.05 6.59 -31.89
C GLU A 145 7.29 6.38 -33.39
N LYS A 146 8.49 6.71 -33.83
CA LYS A 146 8.89 6.54 -35.24
C LYS A 146 8.77 5.08 -35.64
N GLY A 147 7.55 4.66 -35.93
CA GLY A 147 7.35 3.44 -36.67
C GLY A 147 8.06 3.66 -38.00
N THR A 148 9.20 3.05 -38.19
CA THR A 148 9.90 2.97 -39.46
C THR A 148 8.98 2.24 -40.39
N THR A 149 8.12 2.98 -41.11
CA THR A 149 7.39 2.46 -42.25
C THR A 149 8.41 2.37 -43.38
N TYR A 150 8.64 1.16 -43.83
CA TYR A 150 9.44 0.90 -45.00
C TYR A 150 8.57 1.13 -46.25
N ASP A 151 9.10 1.86 -47.21
CA ASP A 151 8.45 1.97 -48.54
C ASP A 151 8.51 0.62 -49.28
N SER A 152 7.80 0.49 -50.40
CA SER A 152 7.81 -0.74 -51.19
C SER A 152 9.20 -1.16 -51.72
N ARG A 153 10.24 -0.37 -51.48
CA ARG A 153 11.64 -0.63 -51.80
C ARG A 153 12.53 -0.84 -50.58
N GLY A 154 11.93 -1.01 -49.39
CA GLY A 154 12.66 -1.28 -48.15
C GLY A 154 13.43 -0.10 -47.57
N ARG A 155 13.18 1.15 -48.00
CA ARG A 155 13.79 2.35 -47.48
C ARG A 155 12.93 2.92 -46.33
N SER A 156 13.56 3.33 -45.23
CA SER A 156 12.84 3.96 -44.12
C SER A 156 12.28 5.32 -44.55
N ALA A 157 10.96 5.41 -44.74
CA ALA A 157 10.28 6.67 -44.98
C ALA A 157 9.93 7.32 -43.62
N ARG A 158 10.50 8.49 -43.32
CA ARG A 158 10.06 9.36 -42.23
C ARG A 158 8.74 10.03 -42.68
N SER A 159 7.61 9.49 -42.26
CA SER A 159 6.33 10.19 -42.39
C SER A 159 6.34 11.36 -41.38
N ALA A 160 6.51 12.57 -41.86
CA ALA A 160 6.21 13.80 -41.16
C ALA A 160 4.68 13.96 -41.10
N GLN A 161 4.00 13.26 -40.21
CA GLN A 161 2.59 13.54 -39.95
C GLN A 161 2.52 14.76 -39.02
N ALA A 162 2.00 15.87 -39.56
CA ALA A 162 1.67 17.06 -38.76
C ALA A 162 0.67 16.65 -37.66
N GLY A 163 1.04 16.86 -36.40
CA GLY A 163 0.14 16.65 -35.27
C GLY A 163 -1.04 17.60 -35.34
N LEU A 164 -2.15 17.26 -34.69
CA LEU A 164 -3.37 18.07 -34.59
C LEU A 164 -3.14 19.49 -34.02
N LEU A 165 -1.96 19.75 -33.45
CA LEU A 165 -1.54 21.04 -32.89
C LEU A 165 -0.61 21.88 -33.78
N SER A 166 -0.51 21.61 -35.08
CA SER A 166 0.10 22.58 -36.00
C SER A 166 -0.88 23.72 -36.25
N VAL A 167 -1.11 24.53 -35.21
CA VAL A 167 -1.73 25.84 -35.34
C VAL A 167 -0.65 26.78 -35.85
N ALA A 168 -0.80 27.21 -37.11
CA ALA A 168 -0.01 28.29 -37.62
C ALA A 168 -0.24 29.54 -36.75
N LEU A 169 0.81 30.06 -36.16
CA LEU A 169 0.88 31.43 -35.65
C LEU A 169 1.05 32.37 -36.79
#